data_30557f8f94b3a25e55add2b523d3a866
#
_entry.id   30557f8f94b3a25e55add2b523d3a866
#
_cell.length_a   1.000
_cell.length_b   1.000
_cell.length_c   1.000
_cell.angle_alpha   90.00
_cell.angle_beta   90.00
_cell.angle_gamma   90.00
#
_symmetry.space_group_name_H-M   'P 1'
#
loop_
_entity.id
_entity.type
_entity.pdbx_description
1 polymer ?
#
loop_
_entity_poly.entity_id
_entity_poly.type
_entity_poly.pdbx_seq_one_letter_code
_entity_poly.pdbx_strand_id
1 'polypeptide(L)'
;MAKDWVGGSAAVFKTLGASNHTDAERQREDYYATEPKATEWLCKLERFEGRILEPSCGEGHMSRVLEAAGYEVVSRDIVDRGYGEVADFLAIDNLEWDGNIVTNPPYKYAQEFVEKALSIIPKGKKVAMFLKLTFLEGKARRALFRSNPPIRVWVSSSRLTCAKNGDFNANQGGALAYAWFVWEKGYKGETTVKWFN
;
A
#
# COMPACT_ATOMS: atom_id res chain seq x y z
N MET A 1 14.41 43.05 -0.10
CA MET A 1 14.26 42.28 -1.34
C MET A 1 14.44 40.80 -1.01
N ALA A 2 13.34 40.04 -0.99
CA ALA A 2 13.38 38.58 -0.77
C ALA A 2 13.97 37.94 -2.04
N LYS A 3 15.02 37.14 -1.90
CA LYS A 3 15.57 36.37 -3.00
C LYS A 3 14.56 35.24 -3.31
N ASP A 4 13.96 35.29 -4.50
CA ASP A 4 13.18 34.19 -5.02
C ASP A 4 14.03 32.92 -5.06
N TRP A 5 13.49 31.84 -4.49
CA TRP A 5 14.14 30.53 -4.45
C TRP A 5 14.11 29.91 -5.86
N VAL A 6 15.26 29.85 -6.50
CA VAL A 6 15.44 29.22 -7.82
C VAL A 6 15.99 27.80 -7.62
N GLY A 7 15.16 26.92 -7.10
CA GLY A 7 15.48 25.49 -7.06
C GLY A 7 15.31 24.90 -8.46
N GLY A 8 16.37 24.28 -8.99
CA GLY A 8 16.29 23.59 -10.26
C GLY A 8 15.24 22.47 -10.23
N SER A 9 14.33 22.45 -11.21
CA SER A 9 13.20 21.53 -11.30
C SER A 9 13.58 20.04 -11.16
N ALA A 10 14.74 19.62 -11.65
CA ALA A 10 15.24 18.25 -11.56
C ALA A 10 15.54 17.77 -10.12
N ALA A 11 16.04 18.66 -9.24
CA ALA A 11 16.32 18.34 -7.85
C ALA A 11 15.02 18.20 -7.03
N VAL A 12 14.03 19.05 -7.31
CA VAL A 12 12.72 19.00 -6.65
C VAL A 12 11.96 17.73 -7.02
N PHE A 13 11.97 17.33 -8.30
CA PHE A 13 11.34 16.09 -8.77
C PHE A 13 11.97 14.84 -8.14
N LYS A 14 13.30 14.80 -7.99
CA LYS A 14 13.99 13.68 -7.34
C LYS A 14 13.66 13.57 -5.86
N THR A 15 13.49 14.70 -5.17
CA THR A 15 13.12 14.76 -3.75
C THR A 15 11.66 14.37 -3.52
N LEU A 16 10.77 14.65 -4.47
CA LEU A 16 9.35 14.31 -4.41
C LEU A 16 9.03 12.91 -4.94
N GLY A 17 10.04 12.15 -5.38
CA GLY A 17 9.87 10.79 -5.90
C GLY A 17 9.18 10.72 -7.27
N ALA A 18 9.16 11.82 -8.02
CA ALA A 18 8.72 11.84 -9.41
C ALA A 18 9.90 11.51 -10.34
N SER A 19 9.81 10.45 -11.11
CA SER A 19 10.81 10.08 -12.12
C SER A 19 10.26 10.23 -13.53
N ASN A 20 11.13 10.60 -14.50
CA ASN A 20 10.78 10.77 -15.91
C ASN A 20 10.88 9.47 -16.74
N HIS A 21 10.70 8.29 -16.11
CA HIS A 21 10.77 7.01 -16.81
C HIS A 21 9.51 6.69 -17.63
N THR A 22 9.65 5.91 -18.69
CA THR A 22 8.52 5.42 -19.49
C THR A 22 7.63 4.47 -18.68
N ASP A 23 6.35 4.36 -19.03
CA ASP A 23 5.36 3.56 -18.25
C ASP A 23 5.77 2.08 -18.14
N ALA A 24 6.42 1.50 -19.16
CA ALA A 24 6.90 0.12 -19.14
C ALA A 24 8.14 -0.09 -18.23
N GLU A 25 9.06 0.88 -18.20
CA GLU A 25 10.20 0.89 -17.28
C GLU A 25 9.74 1.11 -15.84
N ARG A 26 8.74 1.99 -15.62
CA ARG A 26 8.12 2.20 -14.30
C ARG A 26 7.48 0.94 -13.75
N GLN A 27 6.78 0.14 -14.53
CA GLN A 27 6.17 -1.11 -14.05
C GLN A 27 7.23 -2.15 -13.62
N ARG A 28 8.38 -2.17 -14.29
CA ARG A 28 9.51 -3.03 -13.88
C ARG A 28 10.31 -2.48 -12.71
N GLU A 29 10.38 -1.15 -12.58
CA GLU A 29 11.21 -0.45 -11.60
C GLU A 29 10.44 0.05 -10.36
N ASP A 30 9.11 0.13 -10.38
CA ASP A 30 8.28 0.59 -9.25
C ASP A 30 8.01 -0.52 -8.21
N TYR A 31 8.95 -1.46 -8.09
CA TYR A 31 8.93 -2.40 -6.98
C TYR A 31 9.52 -1.73 -5.72
N TYR A 32 8.65 -1.54 -4.75
CA TYR A 32 8.99 -1.01 -3.43
C TYR A 32 8.63 -2.05 -2.38
N ALA A 33 9.63 -2.82 -1.92
CA ALA A 33 9.43 -3.76 -0.83
C ALA A 33 9.07 -3.02 0.46
N THR A 34 8.01 -3.46 1.11
CA THR A 34 7.62 -2.96 2.43
C THR A 34 8.55 -3.52 3.47
N GLU A 35 9.12 -2.65 4.31
CA GLU A 35 9.93 -3.08 5.45
C GLU A 35 9.11 -4.05 6.32
N PRO A 36 9.61 -5.27 6.63
CA PRO A 36 8.88 -6.28 7.41
C PRO A 36 8.26 -5.75 8.68
N LYS A 37 8.96 -4.86 9.39
CA LYS A 37 8.51 -4.21 10.61
C LYS A 37 7.18 -3.46 10.45
N ALA A 38 6.89 -2.89 9.26
CA ALA A 38 5.61 -2.25 8.99
C ALA A 38 4.44 -3.24 9.07
N THR A 39 4.63 -4.44 8.52
CA THR A 39 3.63 -5.51 8.53
C THR A 39 3.50 -6.15 9.92
N GLU A 40 4.61 -6.31 10.65
CA GLU A 40 4.58 -6.79 12.05
C GLU A 40 3.74 -5.85 12.93
N TRP A 41 3.87 -4.54 12.74
CA TRP A 41 3.02 -3.58 13.44
C TRP A 41 1.55 -3.72 13.03
N LEU A 42 1.25 -3.87 11.74
CA LEU A 42 -0.13 -4.09 11.30
C LEU A 42 -0.77 -5.30 12.01
N CYS A 43 -0.04 -6.42 12.11
CA CYS A 43 -0.51 -7.63 12.79
C CYS A 43 -0.76 -7.44 14.30
N LYS A 44 -0.07 -6.48 14.93
CA LYS A 44 -0.32 -6.10 16.34
C LYS A 44 -1.50 -5.16 16.50
N LEU A 45 -1.76 -4.31 15.51
CA LEU A 45 -2.77 -3.25 15.55
C LEU A 45 -4.13 -3.71 15.06
N GLU A 46 -4.16 -4.65 14.12
CA GLU A 46 -5.38 -5.14 13.45
C GLU A 46 -5.45 -6.67 13.52
N ARG A 47 -6.69 -7.16 13.61
CA ARG A 47 -6.99 -8.58 13.45
C ARG A 47 -7.72 -8.80 12.12
N PHE A 48 -7.33 -9.86 11.43
CA PHE A 48 -7.94 -10.29 10.18
C PHE A 48 -8.54 -11.69 10.40
N GLU A 49 -9.85 -11.81 10.25
CA GLU A 49 -10.51 -13.11 10.38
C GLU A 49 -10.52 -13.85 9.04
N GLY A 50 -9.94 -15.06 9.02
CA GLY A 50 -9.79 -15.87 7.82
C GLY A 50 -8.53 -15.53 7.02
N ARG A 51 -8.51 -15.97 5.77
CA ARG A 51 -7.34 -15.85 4.89
C ARG A 51 -7.11 -14.42 4.35
N ILE A 52 -5.89 -14.18 3.88
CA ILE A 52 -5.46 -12.90 3.35
C ILE A 52 -4.99 -13.07 1.90
N LEU A 53 -5.42 -12.16 1.02
CA LEU A 53 -4.85 -11.99 -0.32
C LEU A 53 -3.86 -10.83 -0.28
N GLU A 54 -2.64 -11.08 -0.76
CA GLU A 54 -1.66 -10.05 -1.09
C GLU A 54 -1.51 -9.98 -2.62
N PRO A 55 -2.21 -9.04 -3.29
CA PRO A 55 -2.27 -8.98 -4.75
C PRO A 55 -1.09 -8.26 -5.42
N SER A 56 -0.09 -7.83 -4.66
CA SER A 56 1.16 -7.18 -5.14
C SER A 56 2.33 -7.61 -4.27
N CYS A 57 2.56 -8.94 -4.20
CA CYS A 57 3.45 -9.53 -3.19
C CYS A 57 4.94 -9.27 -3.44
N GLY A 58 5.32 -8.92 -4.67
CA GLY A 58 6.71 -8.76 -5.02
C GLY A 58 7.53 -10.01 -4.71
N GLU A 59 8.58 -9.87 -3.94
CA GLU A 59 9.42 -10.98 -3.44
C GLU A 59 8.88 -11.62 -2.14
N GLY A 60 7.63 -11.30 -1.72
CA GLY A 60 6.95 -11.91 -0.58
C GLY A 60 7.35 -11.35 0.80
N HIS A 61 7.92 -10.16 0.86
CA HIS A 61 8.35 -9.59 2.15
C HIS A 61 7.18 -9.41 3.13
N MET A 62 6.03 -8.95 2.66
CA MET A 62 4.82 -8.78 3.47
C MET A 62 4.15 -10.14 3.74
N SER A 63 3.99 -10.96 2.71
CA SER A 63 3.37 -12.30 2.83
C SER A 63 4.04 -13.14 3.89
N ARG A 64 5.37 -13.22 3.91
CA ARG A 64 6.10 -14.01 4.91
C ARG A 64 5.87 -13.54 6.34
N VAL A 65 5.71 -12.23 6.56
CA VAL A 65 5.38 -11.70 7.89
C VAL A 65 3.96 -12.08 8.30
N LEU A 66 3.00 -12.01 7.37
CA LEU A 66 1.62 -12.41 7.61
C LEU A 66 1.52 -13.91 7.90
N GLU A 67 2.23 -14.75 7.14
CA GLU A 67 2.32 -16.21 7.36
C GLU A 67 2.95 -16.54 8.73
N ALA A 68 4.05 -15.84 9.10
CA ALA A 68 4.67 -15.99 10.40
C ALA A 68 3.77 -15.54 11.56
N ALA A 69 2.84 -14.63 11.31
CA ALA A 69 1.79 -14.23 12.25
C ALA A 69 0.61 -15.21 12.33
N GLY A 70 0.64 -16.30 11.54
CA GLY A 70 -0.33 -17.39 11.58
C GLY A 70 -1.51 -17.23 10.60
N TYR A 71 -1.42 -16.33 9.63
CA TYR A 71 -2.45 -16.19 8.59
C TYR A 71 -2.19 -17.13 7.43
N GLU A 72 -3.26 -17.67 6.85
CA GLU A 72 -3.22 -18.27 5.51
C GLU A 72 -3.15 -17.14 4.48
N VAL A 73 -2.10 -17.12 3.65
CA VAL A 73 -1.85 -16.03 2.70
C VAL A 73 -1.85 -16.59 1.27
N VAL A 74 -2.66 -15.98 0.41
CA VAL A 74 -2.58 -16.16 -1.05
C VAL A 74 -1.85 -14.96 -1.63
N SER A 75 -0.70 -15.22 -2.24
CA SER A 75 0.19 -14.16 -2.75
C SER A 75 0.17 -14.13 -4.26
N ARG A 76 -0.02 -12.94 -4.83
CA ARG A 76 -0.02 -12.69 -6.28
C ARG A 76 0.78 -11.45 -6.62
N ASP A 77 1.35 -11.42 -7.81
CA ASP A 77 1.96 -10.21 -8.39
C ASP A 77 1.80 -10.24 -9.90
N ILE A 78 1.79 -9.08 -10.55
CA ILE A 78 1.77 -9.00 -12.02
C ILE A 78 3.11 -9.43 -12.65
N VAL A 79 4.19 -9.37 -11.89
CA VAL A 79 5.54 -9.73 -12.31
C VAL A 79 6.01 -10.93 -11.52
N ASP A 80 6.51 -11.97 -12.21
CA ASP A 80 7.20 -13.07 -11.56
C ASP A 80 8.51 -12.58 -10.91
N ARG A 81 8.54 -12.60 -9.57
CA ARG A 81 9.71 -12.26 -8.74
C ARG A 81 10.18 -13.44 -7.89
N GLY A 82 9.80 -14.66 -8.29
CA GLY A 82 10.11 -15.89 -7.56
C GLY A 82 9.29 -16.14 -6.32
N TYR A 83 8.14 -15.44 -6.17
CA TYR A 83 7.22 -15.61 -5.06
C TYR A 83 5.77 -15.36 -5.50
N GLY A 84 4.86 -16.24 -5.03
CA GLY A 84 3.44 -16.13 -5.34
C GLY A 84 3.05 -16.55 -6.76
N GLU A 85 1.78 -16.35 -7.10
CA GLU A 85 1.21 -16.61 -8.42
C GLU A 85 1.31 -15.36 -9.30
N VAL A 86 1.61 -15.52 -10.58
CA VAL A 86 1.57 -14.41 -11.55
C VAL A 86 0.14 -14.11 -11.93
N ALA A 87 -0.35 -12.92 -11.56
CA ALA A 87 -1.70 -12.48 -11.89
C ALA A 87 -1.81 -10.96 -11.83
N ASP A 88 -2.50 -10.37 -12.79
CA ASP A 88 -2.87 -8.95 -12.73
C ASP A 88 -4.17 -8.77 -11.92
N PHE A 89 -4.02 -8.26 -10.69
CA PHE A 89 -5.14 -8.06 -9.78
C PHE A 89 -6.26 -7.18 -10.36
N LEU A 90 -5.91 -6.16 -11.12
CA LEU A 90 -6.90 -5.25 -11.69
C LEU A 90 -7.61 -5.85 -12.90
N ALA A 91 -6.95 -6.73 -13.66
CA ALA A 91 -7.50 -7.34 -14.87
C ALA A 91 -8.33 -8.62 -14.61
N ILE A 92 -8.23 -9.23 -13.43
CA ILE A 92 -9.03 -10.42 -13.12
C ILE A 92 -10.50 -10.05 -13.00
N ASP A 93 -11.31 -10.48 -13.94
CA ASP A 93 -12.76 -10.36 -13.88
C ASP A 93 -13.35 -11.43 -12.93
N ASN A 94 -14.45 -11.07 -12.25
CA ASN A 94 -15.21 -11.96 -11.38
C ASN A 94 -14.37 -12.71 -10.30
N LEU A 95 -13.31 -12.05 -9.78
CA LEU A 95 -12.57 -12.59 -8.64
C LEU A 95 -13.49 -12.64 -7.42
N GLU A 96 -13.86 -13.84 -6.99
CA GLU A 96 -14.53 -14.06 -5.73
C GLU A 96 -13.48 -14.27 -4.63
N TRP A 97 -13.54 -13.48 -3.58
CA TRP A 97 -12.64 -13.58 -2.45
C TRP A 97 -13.40 -13.49 -1.13
N ASP A 98 -13.28 -14.49 -0.28
CA ASP A 98 -14.00 -14.58 0.99
C ASP A 98 -13.21 -14.11 2.22
N GLY A 99 -11.98 -13.64 2.00
CA GLY A 99 -11.04 -13.21 3.04
C GLY A 99 -10.80 -11.69 3.06
N ASN A 100 -9.68 -11.34 3.66
CA ASN A 100 -9.19 -9.97 3.75
C ASN A 100 -8.14 -9.69 2.66
N ILE A 101 -7.80 -8.43 2.45
CA ILE A 101 -6.73 -8.02 1.54
C ILE A 101 -5.74 -7.17 2.29
N VAL A 102 -4.45 -7.52 2.22
CA VAL A 102 -3.36 -6.73 2.80
C VAL A 102 -2.28 -6.57 1.74
N THR A 103 -1.90 -5.35 1.40
CA THR A 103 -0.93 -5.12 0.34
C THR A 103 -0.27 -3.73 0.39
N ASN A 104 0.85 -3.59 -0.32
CA ASN A 104 1.45 -2.33 -0.72
C ASN A 104 1.30 -2.21 -2.25
N PRO A 105 0.22 -1.59 -2.75
CA PRO A 105 -0.06 -1.54 -4.18
C PRO A 105 0.88 -0.57 -4.89
N PRO A 106 1.05 -0.70 -6.22
CA PRO A 106 1.69 0.34 -7.02
C PRO A 106 0.98 1.68 -6.81
N TYR A 107 1.70 2.71 -6.35
CA TYR A 107 1.08 3.98 -5.91
C TYR A 107 0.30 4.70 -7.01
N LYS A 108 0.67 4.48 -8.28
CA LYS A 108 -0.05 5.01 -9.44
C LYS A 108 -1.49 4.49 -9.51
N TYR A 109 -1.70 3.25 -9.10
CA TYR A 109 -2.99 2.53 -9.16
C TYR A 109 -3.61 2.29 -7.79
N ALA A 110 -3.14 3.01 -6.76
CA ALA A 110 -3.57 2.76 -5.38
C ALA A 110 -5.09 2.93 -5.19
N GLN A 111 -5.72 3.89 -5.88
CA GLN A 111 -7.16 4.09 -5.80
C GLN A 111 -7.92 2.92 -6.43
N GLU A 112 -7.53 2.49 -7.62
CA GLU A 112 -8.12 1.36 -8.34
C GLU A 112 -7.98 0.06 -7.52
N PHE A 113 -6.84 -0.13 -6.87
CA PHE A 113 -6.62 -1.27 -5.96
C PHE A 113 -7.59 -1.23 -4.77
N VAL A 114 -7.80 -0.07 -4.14
CA VAL A 114 -8.76 0.07 -3.03
C VAL A 114 -10.19 -0.24 -3.51
N GLU A 115 -10.60 0.34 -4.63
CA GLU A 115 -11.94 0.16 -5.19
C GLU A 115 -12.19 -1.30 -5.59
N LYS A 116 -11.24 -1.94 -6.28
CA LYS A 116 -11.31 -3.37 -6.62
C LYS A 116 -11.34 -4.24 -5.38
N ALA A 117 -10.43 -4.03 -4.43
CA ALA A 117 -10.38 -4.79 -3.19
C ALA A 117 -11.70 -4.73 -2.42
N LEU A 118 -12.26 -3.53 -2.26
CA LEU A 118 -13.55 -3.35 -1.61
C LEU A 118 -14.71 -3.94 -2.41
N SER A 119 -14.61 -4.07 -3.72
CA SER A 119 -15.67 -4.67 -4.53
C SER A 119 -15.80 -6.18 -4.30
N ILE A 120 -14.67 -6.88 -4.12
CA ILE A 120 -14.60 -8.35 -4.12
C ILE A 120 -14.68 -9.01 -2.75
N ILE A 121 -14.39 -8.28 -1.65
CA ILE A 121 -14.46 -8.85 -0.29
C ILE A 121 -15.89 -8.84 0.27
N PRO A 122 -16.27 -9.77 1.15
CA PRO A 122 -17.55 -9.77 1.85
C PRO A 122 -17.67 -8.63 2.88
N LYS A 123 -18.88 -8.28 3.25
CA LYS A 123 -19.16 -7.34 4.34
C LYS A 123 -18.49 -7.79 5.64
N GLY A 124 -17.87 -6.85 6.36
CA GLY A 124 -17.13 -7.08 7.60
C GLY A 124 -15.67 -7.52 7.39
N LYS A 125 -15.27 -7.93 6.17
CA LYS A 125 -13.86 -8.16 5.86
C LYS A 125 -13.11 -6.86 5.63
N LYS A 126 -11.80 -6.92 5.82
CA LYS A 126 -10.91 -5.74 5.82
C LYS A 126 -10.01 -5.69 4.59
N VAL A 127 -9.73 -4.47 4.17
CA VAL A 127 -8.65 -4.12 3.25
C VAL A 127 -7.66 -3.25 4.01
N ALA A 128 -6.40 -3.65 4.08
CA ALA A 128 -5.33 -2.85 4.65
C ALA A 128 -4.27 -2.57 3.58
N MET A 129 -4.01 -1.30 3.32
CA MET A 129 -3.01 -0.89 2.32
C MET A 129 -1.96 0.02 2.93
N PHE A 130 -0.68 -0.29 2.65
CA PHE A 130 0.45 0.53 3.05
C PHE A 130 0.68 1.61 2.00
N LEU A 131 0.29 2.84 2.29
CA LEU A 131 0.26 3.93 1.32
C LEU A 131 1.02 5.15 1.84
N LYS A 132 1.45 6.00 0.90
CA LYS A 132 1.94 7.34 1.25
C LYS A 132 0.85 8.12 1.97
N LEU A 133 1.21 8.87 3.01
CA LEU A 133 0.24 9.67 3.76
C LEU A 133 -0.48 10.72 2.88
N THR A 134 0.17 11.16 1.80
CA THR A 134 -0.44 12.02 0.77
C THR A 134 -1.61 11.38 0.02
N PHE A 135 -1.88 10.08 0.23
CA PHE A 135 -3.09 9.44 -0.31
C PHE A 135 -4.38 10.05 0.29
N LEU A 136 -4.31 10.66 1.48
CA LEU A 136 -5.43 11.42 2.06
C LEU A 136 -5.78 12.69 1.27
N GLU A 137 -4.86 13.18 0.44
CA GLU A 137 -5.02 14.38 -0.36
C GLU A 137 -5.52 14.06 -1.77
N GLY A 138 -6.22 15.00 -2.39
CA GLY A 138 -6.57 14.96 -3.80
C GLY A 138 -8.06 14.91 -4.09
N LYS A 139 -8.49 15.77 -5.03
CA LYS A 139 -9.90 15.90 -5.46
C LYS A 139 -10.46 14.60 -6.03
N ALA A 140 -9.66 13.83 -6.76
CA ALA A 140 -10.07 12.58 -7.39
C ALA A 140 -10.53 11.54 -6.34
N ARG A 141 -9.88 11.47 -5.18
CA ARG A 141 -10.18 10.51 -4.11
C ARG A 141 -11.33 10.90 -3.19
N ARG A 142 -11.87 12.13 -3.35
CA ARG A 142 -12.99 12.60 -2.51
C ARG A 142 -14.22 11.69 -2.60
N ALA A 143 -14.51 11.17 -3.78
CA ALA A 143 -15.64 10.24 -3.98
C ALA A 143 -15.41 8.92 -3.24
N LEU A 144 -14.21 8.34 -3.35
CA LEU A 144 -13.82 7.13 -2.64
C LEU A 144 -13.99 7.30 -1.12
N PHE A 145 -13.42 8.35 -0.52
CA PHE A 145 -13.50 8.57 0.93
C PHE A 145 -14.91 8.89 1.43
N ARG A 146 -15.78 9.46 0.60
CA ARG A 146 -17.18 9.68 0.94
C ARG A 146 -18.01 8.40 0.91
N SER A 147 -17.80 7.57 -0.08
CA SER A 147 -18.56 6.31 -0.26
C SER A 147 -18.02 5.18 0.60
N ASN A 148 -16.71 5.13 0.78
CA ASN A 148 -15.98 4.11 1.53
C ASN A 148 -14.89 4.76 2.38
N PRO A 149 -15.25 5.39 3.52
CA PRO A 149 -14.25 5.91 4.44
C PRO A 149 -13.43 4.77 5.05
N PRO A 150 -12.08 4.92 5.17
CA PRO A 150 -11.31 3.96 5.95
C PRO A 150 -11.76 4.00 7.42
N ILE A 151 -11.84 2.86 8.07
CA ILE A 151 -12.15 2.78 9.50
C ILE A 151 -11.01 3.38 10.32
N ARG A 152 -9.75 3.16 9.87
CA ARG A 152 -8.54 3.67 10.54
C ARG A 152 -7.46 4.05 9.54
N VAL A 153 -6.69 5.07 9.92
CA VAL A 153 -5.40 5.38 9.33
C VAL A 153 -4.36 5.32 10.45
N TRP A 154 -3.47 4.33 10.38
CA TRP A 154 -2.37 4.16 11.30
C TRP A 154 -1.13 4.85 10.75
N VAL A 155 -0.74 5.96 11.35
CA VAL A 155 0.42 6.75 10.95
C VAL A 155 1.65 6.28 11.73
N SER A 156 2.73 5.97 11.04
CA SER A 156 3.98 5.62 11.71
C SER A 156 4.61 6.86 12.34
N SER A 157 4.92 6.80 13.65
CA SER A 157 5.62 7.86 14.37
C SER A 157 7.12 7.86 14.09
N SER A 158 7.68 6.73 13.69
CA SER A 158 9.05 6.60 13.19
C SER A 158 9.05 6.33 11.69
N ARG A 159 10.18 6.58 11.05
CA ARG A 159 10.30 6.32 9.62
C ARG A 159 10.25 4.82 9.34
N LEU A 160 9.25 4.42 8.56
CA LEU A 160 9.20 3.12 7.90
C LEU A 160 9.56 3.33 6.45
N THR A 161 10.36 2.43 5.90
CA THR A 161 10.87 2.55 4.53
C THR A 161 10.15 1.59 3.59
N CYS A 162 9.98 2.06 2.36
CA CYS A 162 9.72 1.18 1.22
C CYS A 162 11.01 1.15 0.40
N ALA A 163 11.67 0.01 0.39
CA ALA A 163 12.95 -0.12 -0.28
C ALA A 163 12.76 -0.37 -1.78
N LYS A 164 13.35 0.46 -2.63
CA LYS A 164 13.40 0.18 -4.06
C LYS A 164 14.20 -1.11 -4.27
N ASN A 165 13.61 -2.06 -5.01
CA ASN A 165 14.21 -3.38 -5.30
C ASN A 165 14.64 -4.18 -4.04
N GLY A 166 13.93 -4.01 -2.92
CA GLY A 166 14.20 -4.77 -1.69
C GLY A 166 15.48 -4.40 -0.93
N ASP A 167 16.22 -3.37 -1.34
CA ASP A 167 17.42 -2.93 -0.64
C ASP A 167 17.10 -1.97 0.51
N PHE A 168 16.86 -2.52 1.70
CA PHE A 168 16.58 -1.76 2.92
C PHE A 168 17.79 -0.99 3.46
N ASN A 169 19.01 -1.29 3.01
CA ASN A 169 20.23 -0.61 3.47
C ASN A 169 20.49 0.68 2.69
N ALA A 170 20.04 0.78 1.45
CA ALA A 170 20.28 1.93 0.58
C ALA A 170 19.44 3.18 0.94
N ASN A 171 18.37 3.06 1.73
CA ASN A 171 17.40 4.11 1.99
C ASN A 171 17.28 4.49 3.48
N GLN A 172 18.36 4.96 4.08
CA GLN A 172 18.28 5.63 5.37
C GLN A 172 17.80 7.08 5.18
N GLY A 173 16.48 7.32 5.27
CA GLY A 173 15.94 8.67 5.37
C GLY A 173 15.08 9.20 4.22
N GLY A 174 14.18 8.41 3.65
CA GLY A 174 13.18 8.88 2.67
C GLY A 174 12.33 10.03 3.23
N ALA A 175 12.06 11.08 2.42
CA ALA A 175 11.22 12.22 2.81
C ALA A 175 9.73 11.89 2.92
N LEU A 176 9.33 10.68 2.50
CA LEU A 176 7.93 10.27 2.41
C LEU A 176 7.44 9.62 3.72
N ALA A 177 6.30 10.07 4.21
CA ALA A 177 5.59 9.43 5.30
C ALA A 177 4.63 8.39 4.75
N TYR A 178 4.57 7.24 5.42
CA TYR A 178 3.69 6.13 5.11
C TYR A 178 2.73 5.86 6.26
N ALA A 179 1.59 5.28 5.92
CA ALA A 179 0.57 4.86 6.87
C ALA A 179 -0.14 3.59 6.38
N TRP A 180 -0.66 2.81 7.31
CA TRP A 180 -1.64 1.78 7.01
C TRP A 180 -3.02 2.39 6.92
N PHE A 181 -3.64 2.28 5.77
CA PHE A 181 -5.04 2.62 5.57
C PHE A 181 -5.86 1.33 5.68
N VAL A 182 -6.79 1.29 6.63
CA VAL A 182 -7.61 0.12 6.89
C VAL A 182 -9.07 0.44 6.61
N TRP A 183 -9.65 -0.27 5.66
CA TRP A 183 -11.08 -0.25 5.36
C TRP A 183 -11.75 -1.52 5.90
N GLU A 184 -13.01 -1.42 6.21
CA GLU A 184 -13.88 -2.55 6.48
C GLU A 184 -15.10 -2.46 5.57
N LYS A 185 -15.37 -3.52 4.82
CA LYS A 185 -16.49 -3.52 3.85
C LYS A 185 -17.82 -3.29 4.56
N GLY A 186 -18.51 -2.25 4.14
CA GLY A 186 -19.78 -1.85 4.70
C GLY A 186 -19.71 -0.84 5.84
N TYR A 187 -18.50 -0.44 6.27
CA TYR A 187 -18.33 0.63 7.24
C TYR A 187 -18.79 1.99 6.69
N LYS A 188 -19.49 2.78 7.52
CA LYS A 188 -20.03 4.11 7.17
C LYS A 188 -19.77 5.16 8.25
N GLY A 189 -18.94 4.85 9.23
CA GLY A 189 -18.59 5.77 10.31
C GLY A 189 -17.48 6.75 9.92
N GLU A 190 -16.98 7.47 10.90
CA GLU A 190 -15.87 8.42 10.74
C GLU A 190 -14.51 7.71 10.73
N THR A 191 -13.58 8.23 9.93
CA THR A 191 -12.21 7.74 9.91
C THR A 191 -11.47 8.15 11.17
N THR A 192 -10.85 7.19 11.86
CA THR A 192 -9.98 7.46 13.00
C THR A 192 -8.54 7.49 12.55
N VAL A 193 -7.79 8.54 12.91
CA VAL A 193 -6.34 8.63 12.72
C VAL A 193 -5.65 8.29 14.03
N LYS A 194 -4.71 7.35 14.01
CA LYS A 194 -3.93 6.91 15.17
C LYS A 194 -2.46 6.79 14.81
N TRP A 195 -1.60 6.80 15.81
CA TRP A 195 -0.15 6.66 15.65
C TRP A 195 0.32 5.37 16.28
N PHE A 196 1.42 4.83 15.76
CA PHE A 196 2.08 3.62 16.27
C PHE A 196 3.61 3.75 16.15
N ASN A 197 4.36 2.91 16.91
CA ASN A 197 5.81 2.79 17.11
C ASN A 197 6.51 4.00 17.75
#